data_71779f45f01eca1e37e72194fee457fc
#
_entry.id   71779f45f01eca1e37e72194fee457fc
#
_cell.length_a   1.000
_cell.length_b   1.000
_cell.length_c   1.000
_cell.angle_alpha   90.00
_cell.angle_beta   90.00
_cell.angle_gamma   90.00
#
_symmetry.space_group_name_H-M   'P 1'
#
loop_
_entity.id
_entity.type
_entity.pdbx_description
1 polymer ?
#
loop_
_entity_poly.entity_id
_entity_poly.type
_entity_poly.pdbx_seq_one_letter_code
_entity_poly.pdbx_strand_id
1 'polypeptide(L)'
;MYSLNDACIIGITGRQGKTSTAYLVHKYLKNLGKKSILYSSCLVDSPASYISEGSSMVFGFDKELDIINILNQAIEYEADYIILECWEASIALGVFDNIPFDIKVLTKFYDSGNGHASSTQVYQNKLKFFKGEKNAICLFNIEGDLLSDGTNATARLVSEAACKNIVLYDSIGAEDWIETDGSLLPYEITFKDRNSFKLLGYTADDVKYRAGQRSIGLENQSMDIYCKGETFNISTTLAGSAHLENIISVVAILNEAGVFDIEKFKTFISDQNLQIPGRFEDLKYNNETIIIDTEIETPLQLINRYKAGRKIIVVASYKLTRVSSNENYRKEHSELSYEYDFDREPELLNKYADYVYVTLNDICDLSQEEILNNFSKRLAIPYTIIANRAEAIETAIKEHSDTDDIVCITGRGNEKVRFTGYRSIEEFDDRKVVENTILNLKRQKEESK
;
A
#
# COMPACT_ATOMS: atom_id res chain seq x y z
N MET A 1 -4.21 12.22 -34.62
CA MET A 1 -2.96 11.71 -34.03
C MET A 1 -3.23 11.68 -32.52
N TYR A 2 -3.14 10.51 -31.88
CA TYR A 2 -3.38 10.36 -30.46
C TYR A 2 -2.34 11.13 -29.63
N SER A 3 -2.75 11.72 -28.53
CA SER A 3 -1.90 12.49 -27.61
C SER A 3 -2.23 12.16 -26.16
N LEU A 4 -1.42 12.61 -25.22
CA LEU A 4 -1.72 12.43 -23.78
C LEU A 4 -3.05 13.06 -23.35
N ASN A 5 -3.54 14.05 -24.08
CA ASN A 5 -4.83 14.70 -23.78
C ASN A 5 -6.04 13.81 -24.11
N ASP A 6 -5.83 12.70 -24.82
CA ASP A 6 -6.87 11.73 -25.16
C ASP A 6 -7.01 10.63 -24.08
N ALA A 7 -6.02 10.52 -23.18
CA ALA A 7 -6.05 9.61 -22.03
C ALA A 7 -6.50 10.33 -20.74
N CYS A 8 -7.18 9.61 -19.86
CA CYS A 8 -7.42 10.08 -18.48
C CYS A 8 -6.20 9.74 -17.61
N ILE A 9 -5.49 10.77 -17.12
CA ILE A 9 -4.26 10.61 -16.31
C ILE A 9 -4.60 10.81 -14.83
N ILE A 10 -4.34 9.77 -14.03
CA ILE A 10 -4.67 9.70 -12.62
C ILE A 10 -3.40 9.63 -11.78
N GLY A 11 -3.13 10.63 -10.95
CA GLY A 11 -2.01 10.68 -10.02
C GLY A 11 -2.46 10.38 -8.60
N ILE A 12 -1.86 9.36 -7.96
CA ILE A 12 -2.27 8.90 -6.63
C ILE A 12 -1.10 9.07 -5.66
N THR A 13 -1.30 9.91 -4.64
CA THR A 13 -0.33 10.14 -3.57
C THR A 13 -0.98 9.93 -2.19
N GLY A 14 -0.17 9.92 -1.14
CA GLY A 14 -0.59 9.68 0.24
C GLY A 14 0.52 9.00 1.03
N ARG A 15 0.32 8.74 2.32
CA ARG A 15 1.26 7.96 3.13
C ARG A 15 1.00 6.46 2.99
N GLN A 16 -0.26 6.05 3.06
CA GLN A 16 -0.72 4.68 2.90
C GLN A 16 -1.79 4.58 1.81
N GLY A 17 -1.97 3.39 1.25
CA GLY A 17 -3.04 3.10 0.31
C GLY A 17 -2.74 3.41 -1.16
N LYS A 18 -1.68 4.15 -1.50
CA LYS A 18 -1.32 4.52 -2.90
C LYS A 18 -1.28 3.32 -3.84
N THR A 19 -0.42 2.37 -3.52
CA THR A 19 -0.16 1.16 -4.32
C THR A 19 -1.43 0.33 -4.53
N SER A 20 -2.13 0.03 -3.43
CA SER A 20 -3.35 -0.78 -3.47
C SER A 20 -4.46 -0.10 -4.26
N THR A 21 -4.65 1.21 -4.07
CA THR A 21 -5.63 2.00 -4.81
C THR A 21 -5.28 2.04 -6.30
N ALA A 22 -4.04 2.35 -6.66
CA ALA A 22 -3.58 2.38 -8.04
C ALA A 22 -3.77 1.03 -8.76
N TYR A 23 -3.39 -0.05 -8.08
CA TYR A 23 -3.55 -1.41 -8.59
C TYR A 23 -5.02 -1.79 -8.82
N LEU A 24 -5.90 -1.54 -7.84
CA LEU A 24 -7.31 -1.87 -7.96
C LEU A 24 -8.02 -1.05 -9.05
N VAL A 25 -7.73 0.26 -9.17
CA VAL A 25 -8.24 1.09 -10.26
C VAL A 25 -7.83 0.52 -11.62
N HIS A 26 -6.55 0.21 -11.79
CA HIS A 26 -6.03 -0.38 -13.03
C HIS A 26 -6.68 -1.72 -13.37
N LYS A 27 -6.77 -2.63 -12.38
CA LYS A 27 -7.39 -3.95 -12.58
C LYS A 27 -8.87 -3.85 -12.94
N TYR A 28 -9.62 -2.96 -12.30
CA TYR A 28 -11.01 -2.73 -12.65
C TYR A 28 -11.16 -2.19 -14.08
N LEU A 29 -10.35 -1.21 -14.47
CA LEU A 29 -10.36 -0.67 -15.83
C LEU A 29 -10.04 -1.74 -16.88
N LYS A 30 -9.05 -2.59 -16.62
CA LYS A 30 -8.75 -3.75 -17.49
C LYS A 30 -9.90 -4.75 -17.54
N ASN A 31 -10.59 -5.00 -16.43
CA ASN A 31 -11.78 -5.85 -16.38
C ASN A 31 -12.95 -5.29 -17.22
N LEU A 32 -13.00 -3.96 -17.38
CA LEU A 32 -13.94 -3.29 -18.29
C LEU A 32 -13.49 -3.30 -19.77
N GLY A 33 -12.37 -3.92 -20.10
CA GLY A 33 -11.78 -3.92 -21.45
C GLY A 33 -11.10 -2.61 -21.85
N LYS A 34 -10.78 -1.72 -20.88
CA LYS A 34 -10.09 -0.47 -21.14
C LYS A 34 -8.58 -0.68 -21.31
N LYS A 35 -7.98 0.11 -22.18
CA LYS A 35 -6.53 0.18 -22.33
C LYS A 35 -5.96 1.01 -21.17
N SER A 36 -5.58 0.35 -20.10
CA SER A 36 -5.06 0.99 -18.88
C SER A 36 -3.58 0.65 -18.70
N ILE A 37 -2.78 1.67 -18.40
CA ILE A 37 -1.37 1.57 -18.02
C ILE A 37 -1.24 1.89 -16.54
N LEU A 38 -0.40 1.14 -15.83
CA LEU A 38 -0.09 1.33 -14.43
C LEU A 38 1.41 1.52 -14.22
N TYR A 39 1.78 2.56 -13.48
CA TYR A 39 3.11 2.75 -12.90
C TYR A 39 3.00 2.83 -11.38
N SER A 40 3.34 1.75 -10.70
CA SER A 40 3.29 1.66 -9.24
C SER A 40 4.42 0.80 -8.67
N SER A 41 4.59 0.81 -7.35
CA SER A 41 5.62 0.02 -6.67
C SER A 41 5.38 -1.49 -6.74
N CYS A 42 4.15 -1.94 -6.92
CA CYS A 42 3.85 -3.37 -7.01
C CYS A 42 3.85 -3.91 -8.44
N LEU A 43 3.56 -3.06 -9.41
CA LEU A 43 3.42 -3.47 -10.80
C LEU A 43 3.65 -2.27 -11.71
N VAL A 44 4.45 -2.46 -12.75
CA VAL A 44 4.45 -1.61 -13.94
C VAL A 44 3.84 -2.43 -15.07
N ASP A 45 2.63 -2.08 -15.48
CA ASP A 45 1.92 -2.74 -16.60
C ASP A 45 1.81 -1.77 -17.76
N SER A 46 2.59 -2.01 -18.81
CA SER A 46 2.62 -1.23 -20.05
C SER A 46 2.79 -2.13 -21.26
N PRO A 47 2.40 -1.69 -22.49
CA PRO A 47 2.37 -2.53 -23.69
C PRO A 47 3.72 -3.02 -24.19
N ALA A 48 4.80 -2.34 -23.87
CA ALA A 48 6.14 -2.68 -24.37
C ALA A 48 6.79 -3.86 -23.65
N SER A 49 5.99 -4.84 -23.20
CA SER A 49 6.43 -6.07 -22.48
C SER A 49 7.23 -5.81 -21.20
N TYR A 50 7.14 -4.62 -20.64
CA TYR A 50 7.71 -4.30 -19.35
C TYR A 50 6.67 -4.54 -18.26
N ILE A 51 6.35 -5.79 -18.01
CA ILE A 51 5.78 -6.17 -16.72
C ILE A 51 6.97 -6.35 -15.79
N SER A 52 7.48 -5.26 -15.25
CA SER A 52 8.39 -5.36 -14.11
C SER A 52 7.54 -5.41 -12.85
N GLU A 53 7.26 -6.60 -12.37
CA GLU A 53 6.72 -6.77 -11.04
C GLU A 53 7.75 -6.22 -10.06
N GLY A 54 7.40 -5.18 -9.38
CA GLY A 54 7.98 -4.83 -8.05
C GLY A 54 9.29 -4.17 -8.06
N SER A 55 9.99 -3.35 -8.13
CA SER A 55 11.25 -2.81 -7.60
C SER A 55 11.92 -1.68 -8.39
N SER A 56 11.64 -1.50 -9.66
CA SER A 56 12.24 -0.40 -10.41
C SER A 56 11.96 0.98 -9.80
N MET A 57 10.81 1.15 -9.13
CA MET A 57 10.47 2.39 -8.44
C MET A 57 11.25 2.64 -7.13
N VAL A 58 11.72 1.59 -6.49
CA VAL A 58 12.46 1.72 -5.21
C VAL A 58 13.89 2.14 -5.43
N PHE A 59 14.50 1.72 -6.55
CA PHE A 59 15.94 1.83 -6.77
C PHE A 59 16.35 2.62 -8.01
N GLY A 60 15.38 3.09 -8.85
CA GLY A 60 15.67 3.78 -10.09
C GLY A 60 16.33 5.15 -9.89
N PHE A 61 17.53 5.29 -10.42
CA PHE A 61 18.26 6.57 -10.49
C PHE A 61 17.67 7.54 -11.53
N ASP A 62 16.80 7.04 -12.45
CA ASP A 62 16.21 7.80 -13.56
C ASP A 62 14.68 7.75 -13.56
N LYS A 63 14.05 8.09 -12.42
CA LYS A 63 12.58 8.11 -12.32
C LYS A 63 11.89 9.03 -13.31
N GLU A 64 12.54 10.13 -13.67
CA GLU A 64 12.03 11.04 -14.71
C GLU A 64 12.01 10.36 -16.08
N LEU A 65 13.08 9.64 -16.42
CA LEU A 65 13.17 8.89 -17.68
C LEU A 65 12.16 7.74 -17.74
N ASP A 66 11.93 7.05 -16.61
CA ASP A 66 10.92 5.99 -16.52
C ASP A 66 9.52 6.54 -16.80
N ILE A 67 9.15 7.68 -16.19
CA ILE A 67 7.85 8.31 -16.43
C ILE A 67 7.71 8.77 -17.89
N ILE A 68 8.74 9.39 -18.47
CA ILE A 68 8.73 9.78 -19.88
C ILE A 68 8.51 8.56 -20.77
N ASN A 69 9.19 7.45 -20.50
CA ASN A 69 9.03 6.22 -21.26
C ASN A 69 7.62 5.65 -21.13
N ILE A 70 7.03 5.64 -19.93
CA ILE A 70 5.66 5.19 -19.70
C ILE A 70 4.65 6.07 -20.44
N LEU A 71 4.84 7.39 -20.45
CA LEU A 71 3.95 8.31 -21.17
C LEU A 71 4.08 8.15 -22.70
N ASN A 72 5.29 7.92 -23.21
CA ASN A 72 5.49 7.63 -24.63
C ASN A 72 4.82 6.32 -25.04
N GLN A 73 4.96 5.26 -24.24
CA GLN A 73 4.27 4.00 -24.47
C GLN A 73 2.75 4.15 -24.40
N ALA A 74 2.24 5.00 -23.51
CA ALA A 74 0.82 5.29 -23.43
C ALA A 74 0.27 5.92 -24.72
N ILE A 75 1.03 6.82 -25.34
CA ILE A 75 0.70 7.41 -26.63
C ILE A 75 0.69 6.35 -27.73
N GLU A 76 1.73 5.53 -27.83
CA GLU A 76 1.84 4.47 -28.83
C GLU A 76 0.74 3.40 -28.70
N TYR A 77 0.34 3.09 -27.48
CA TYR A 77 -0.72 2.13 -27.18
C TYR A 77 -2.12 2.70 -27.33
N GLU A 78 -2.24 4.03 -27.43
CA GLU A 78 -3.51 4.76 -27.38
C GLU A 78 -4.28 4.39 -26.10
N ALA A 79 -3.64 4.58 -24.94
CA ALA A 79 -4.19 4.21 -23.64
C ALA A 79 -5.40 5.05 -23.27
N ASP A 80 -6.51 4.44 -22.85
CA ASP A 80 -7.66 5.17 -22.30
C ASP A 80 -7.33 5.80 -20.94
N TYR A 81 -6.49 5.12 -20.12
CA TYR A 81 -6.15 5.51 -18.75
C TYR A 81 -4.66 5.31 -18.45
N ILE A 82 -4.09 6.26 -17.71
CA ILE A 82 -2.72 6.19 -17.19
C ILE A 82 -2.78 6.43 -15.69
N ILE A 83 -2.41 5.41 -14.89
CA ILE A 83 -2.42 5.46 -13.43
C ILE A 83 -0.99 5.54 -12.92
N LEU A 84 -0.68 6.62 -12.20
CA LEU A 84 0.65 6.90 -11.68
C LEU A 84 0.62 6.94 -10.14
N GLU A 85 1.37 6.06 -9.49
CA GLU A 85 1.67 6.19 -8.06
C GLU A 85 2.73 7.26 -7.86
N CYS A 86 2.36 8.37 -7.21
CA CYS A 86 3.19 9.54 -7.04
C CYS A 86 3.82 9.57 -5.63
N TRP A 87 5.10 9.20 -5.55
CA TRP A 87 5.86 9.16 -4.31
C TRP A 87 6.38 10.52 -3.88
N GLU A 88 6.55 10.72 -2.57
CA GLU A 88 7.07 11.97 -2.00
C GLU A 88 8.40 12.38 -2.59
N ALA A 89 9.35 11.45 -2.71
CA ALA A 89 10.67 11.75 -3.27
C ALA A 89 10.61 12.18 -4.74
N SER A 90 9.75 11.54 -5.54
CA SER A 90 9.58 11.90 -6.96
C SER A 90 8.84 13.22 -7.12
N ILE A 91 7.86 13.52 -6.25
CA ILE A 91 7.20 14.84 -6.20
C ILE A 91 8.21 15.94 -5.83
N ALA A 92 9.05 15.69 -4.81
CA ALA A 92 10.09 16.63 -4.40
C ALA A 92 11.04 16.99 -5.55
N LEU A 93 11.46 15.99 -6.33
CA LEU A 93 12.32 16.12 -7.51
C LEU A 93 11.63 16.74 -8.73
N GLY A 94 10.32 16.97 -8.70
CA GLY A 94 9.59 17.58 -9.83
C GLY A 94 9.24 16.62 -10.96
N VAL A 95 9.38 15.31 -10.75
CA VAL A 95 9.12 14.27 -11.78
C VAL A 95 7.71 14.38 -12.38
N PHE A 96 6.77 14.89 -11.61
CA PHE A 96 5.35 15.00 -11.99
C PHE A 96 4.90 16.42 -12.34
N ASP A 97 5.80 17.42 -12.32
CA ASP A 97 5.43 18.85 -12.41
C ASP A 97 4.76 19.22 -13.75
N ASN A 98 5.07 18.53 -14.84
CA ASN A 98 4.54 18.82 -16.18
C ASN A 98 3.53 17.79 -16.70
N ILE A 99 3.04 16.91 -15.86
CA ILE A 99 2.05 15.91 -16.26
C ILE A 99 0.65 16.53 -16.16
N PRO A 100 -0.14 16.52 -17.26
CA PRO A 100 -1.48 17.07 -17.27
C PRO A 100 -2.47 16.07 -16.63
N PHE A 101 -2.47 15.99 -15.30
CA PHE A 101 -3.40 15.11 -14.59
C PHE A 101 -4.86 15.56 -14.76
N ASP A 102 -5.76 14.60 -15.00
CA ASP A 102 -7.21 14.79 -14.94
C ASP A 102 -7.73 14.60 -13.52
N ILE A 103 -7.10 13.67 -12.77
CA ILE A 103 -7.47 13.37 -11.38
C ILE A 103 -6.21 13.29 -10.53
N LYS A 104 -6.17 14.03 -9.42
CA LYS A 104 -5.15 13.95 -8.38
C LYS A 104 -5.77 13.45 -7.09
N VAL A 105 -5.17 12.46 -6.44
CA VAL A 105 -5.74 11.78 -5.28
C VAL A 105 -4.79 11.82 -4.10
N LEU A 106 -5.29 12.23 -2.94
CA LEU A 106 -4.68 12.02 -1.64
C LEU A 106 -5.39 10.88 -0.93
N THR A 107 -4.73 9.73 -0.76
CA THR A 107 -5.31 8.57 -0.09
C THR A 107 -5.40 8.79 1.43
N LYS A 108 -4.29 8.71 2.16
CA LYS A 108 -4.22 9.00 3.58
C LYS A 108 -3.02 9.88 3.88
N PHE A 109 -3.19 10.80 4.81
CA PHE A 109 -2.13 11.65 5.29
C PHE A 109 -1.88 11.39 6.78
N TYR A 110 -0.87 10.56 7.07
CA TYR A 110 -0.39 10.31 8.43
C TYR A 110 1.05 10.81 8.58
N ASP A 111 1.32 11.45 9.70
CA ASP A 111 2.67 11.75 10.17
C ASP A 111 3.19 10.55 10.96
N SER A 112 3.65 9.55 10.25
CA SER A 112 4.28 8.42 10.91
C SER A 112 5.69 8.76 11.31
N GLY A 113 6.03 9.45 12.31
CA GLY A 113 7.38 9.77 12.83
C GLY A 113 8.58 8.86 12.44
N ASN A 114 8.44 8.08 11.41
CA ASN A 114 9.38 7.11 10.88
C ASN A 114 10.31 7.72 9.83
N GLY A 115 11.34 8.39 10.26
CA GLY A 115 12.70 8.46 9.70
C GLY A 115 12.94 9.01 8.28
N HIS A 116 11.99 9.05 7.35
CA HIS A 116 12.29 9.32 5.94
C HIS A 116 12.27 10.78 5.50
N ALA A 117 11.54 11.62 6.19
CA ALA A 117 11.51 13.07 6.03
C ALA A 117 10.83 13.65 7.28
N SER A 118 11.15 14.90 7.67
CA SER A 118 10.37 15.58 8.70
C SER A 118 8.90 15.68 8.25
N SER A 119 7.96 15.62 9.18
CA SER A 119 6.53 15.84 8.92
C SER A 119 6.27 17.08 8.06
N THR A 120 7.02 18.14 8.29
CA THR A 120 6.99 19.37 7.50
C THR A 120 7.38 19.12 6.04
N GLN A 121 8.41 18.35 5.76
CA GLN A 121 8.83 18.07 4.38
C GLN A 121 7.81 17.21 3.62
N VAL A 122 7.26 16.18 4.26
CA VAL A 122 6.20 15.36 3.69
C VAL A 122 4.98 16.22 3.35
N TYR A 123 4.58 17.11 4.26
CA TYR A 123 3.50 18.06 4.03
C TYR A 123 3.77 18.96 2.83
N GLN A 124 4.96 19.57 2.75
CA GLN A 124 5.34 20.47 1.65
C GLN A 124 5.34 19.75 0.29
N ASN A 125 5.79 18.50 0.24
CA ASN A 125 5.75 17.69 -0.98
C ASN A 125 4.30 17.40 -1.42
N LYS A 126 3.40 17.08 -0.49
CA LYS A 126 1.98 16.91 -0.81
C LYS A 126 1.36 18.23 -1.28
N LEU A 127 1.66 19.33 -0.60
CA LEU A 127 1.21 20.66 -1.03
C LEU A 127 1.69 20.98 -2.44
N LYS A 128 2.97 20.73 -2.77
CA LYS A 128 3.53 20.93 -4.12
C LYS A 128 2.72 20.19 -5.18
N PHE A 129 2.33 18.94 -4.92
CA PHE A 129 1.59 18.12 -5.88
C PHE A 129 0.21 18.68 -6.23
N PHE A 130 -0.47 19.31 -5.26
CA PHE A 130 -1.83 19.83 -5.44
C PHE A 130 -1.89 21.34 -5.72
N LYS A 131 -0.84 22.09 -5.37
CA LYS A 131 -0.87 23.55 -5.33
C LYS A 131 -1.26 24.21 -6.64
N GLY A 132 -2.32 25.02 -6.57
CA GLY A 132 -2.79 25.84 -7.69
C GLY A 132 -3.42 25.06 -8.83
N GLU A 133 -3.83 23.80 -8.58
CA GLU A 133 -4.47 22.97 -9.60
C GLU A 133 -5.82 23.55 -10.05
N LYS A 134 -5.96 23.78 -11.36
CA LYS A 134 -7.15 24.44 -11.92
C LYS A 134 -8.02 23.53 -12.77
N ASN A 135 -7.47 22.49 -13.34
CA ASN A 135 -8.11 21.62 -14.31
C ASN A 135 -8.46 20.25 -13.73
N ALA A 136 -7.51 19.62 -13.03
CA ALA A 136 -7.73 18.32 -12.43
C ALA A 136 -8.78 18.34 -11.33
N ILE A 137 -9.50 17.22 -11.21
CA ILE A 137 -10.31 16.91 -10.03
C ILE A 137 -9.38 16.46 -8.92
N CYS A 138 -9.41 17.16 -7.78
CA CYS A 138 -8.58 16.85 -6.61
C CYS A 138 -9.41 16.11 -5.56
N LEU A 139 -9.16 14.82 -5.41
CA LEU A 139 -9.80 13.94 -4.43
C LEU A 139 -9.00 13.95 -3.13
N PHE A 140 -9.62 14.37 -2.03
CA PHE A 140 -9.00 14.39 -0.71
C PHE A 140 -9.73 13.48 0.26
N ASN A 141 -8.99 12.51 0.82
CA ASN A 141 -9.46 11.78 1.99
C ASN A 141 -9.43 12.71 3.20
N ILE A 142 -10.57 12.88 3.85
CA ILE A 142 -10.64 13.75 5.05
C ILE A 142 -9.92 13.15 6.26
N GLU A 143 -9.55 11.87 6.19
CA GLU A 143 -8.70 11.22 7.19
C GLU A 143 -7.28 11.74 7.12
N GLY A 144 -6.80 12.31 8.22
CA GLY A 144 -5.46 12.83 8.34
C GLY A 144 -5.11 13.09 9.80
N ASP A 145 -3.82 13.01 10.12
CA ASP A 145 -3.33 13.31 11.45
C ASP A 145 -3.59 14.76 11.88
N LEU A 146 -3.62 14.98 13.17
CA LEU A 146 -3.62 16.31 13.73
C LEU A 146 -2.17 16.86 13.74
N LEU A 147 -2.01 18.04 13.19
CA LEU A 147 -0.76 18.80 13.30
C LEU A 147 -0.58 19.32 14.73
N SER A 148 0.60 19.83 15.04
CA SER A 148 0.95 20.35 16.39
C SER A 148 0.02 21.45 16.89
N ASP A 149 -0.68 22.16 16.01
CA ASP A 149 -1.66 23.20 16.32
C ASP A 149 -3.10 22.65 16.44
N GLY A 150 -3.30 21.33 16.36
CA GLY A 150 -4.59 20.67 16.41
C GLY A 150 -5.39 20.70 15.10
N THR A 151 -4.81 21.24 14.02
CA THR A 151 -5.46 21.25 12.70
C THR A 151 -5.29 19.90 12.01
N ASN A 152 -6.35 19.37 11.39
CA ASN A 152 -6.24 18.19 10.54
C ASN A 152 -5.35 18.50 9.32
N ALA A 153 -4.34 17.68 9.08
CA ALA A 153 -3.35 17.88 8.02
C ALA A 153 -3.97 17.94 6.61
N THR A 154 -4.97 17.12 6.33
CA THR A 154 -5.68 17.15 5.04
C THR A 154 -6.51 18.42 4.89
N ALA A 155 -7.21 18.87 5.93
CA ALA A 155 -7.97 20.12 5.89
C ALA A 155 -7.07 21.32 5.60
N ARG A 156 -5.91 21.40 6.27
CA ARG A 156 -4.91 22.41 6.00
C ARG A 156 -4.39 22.34 4.57
N LEU A 157 -4.11 21.12 4.08
CA LEU A 157 -3.67 20.91 2.70
C LEU A 157 -4.72 21.41 1.69
N VAL A 158 -6.00 21.08 1.89
CA VAL A 158 -7.12 21.55 1.05
C VAL A 158 -7.15 23.07 0.99
N SER A 159 -7.00 23.75 2.14
CA SER A 159 -6.99 25.21 2.22
C SER A 159 -5.79 25.83 1.49
N GLU A 160 -4.59 25.31 1.72
CA GLU A 160 -3.33 25.89 1.19
C GLU A 160 -3.08 25.51 -0.28
N ALA A 161 -3.59 24.37 -0.75
CA ALA A 161 -3.43 23.93 -2.13
C ALA A 161 -4.19 24.79 -3.12
N ALA A 162 -5.28 25.44 -2.69
CA ALA A 162 -6.11 26.33 -3.52
C ALA A 162 -6.53 25.68 -4.85
N CYS A 163 -6.89 24.39 -4.82
CA CYS A 163 -7.42 23.68 -5.97
C CYS A 163 -8.80 24.21 -6.34
N LYS A 164 -9.13 24.19 -7.64
CA LYS A 164 -10.43 24.66 -8.11
C LYS A 164 -11.53 23.62 -7.96
N ASN A 165 -11.22 22.37 -8.30
CA ASN A 165 -12.18 21.26 -8.31
C ASN A 165 -11.85 20.28 -7.18
N ILE A 166 -12.50 20.44 -6.03
CA ILE A 166 -12.27 19.62 -4.83
C ILE A 166 -13.42 18.65 -4.65
N VAL A 167 -13.07 17.38 -4.40
CA VAL A 167 -14.01 16.34 -4.00
C VAL A 167 -13.48 15.71 -2.71
N LEU A 168 -14.32 15.70 -1.67
CA LEU A 168 -13.99 15.10 -0.38
C LEU A 168 -14.54 13.67 -0.31
N TYR A 169 -13.77 12.78 0.31
CA TYR A 169 -14.21 11.45 0.65
C TYR A 169 -13.68 11.02 2.04
N ASP A 170 -14.38 10.07 2.68
CA ASP A 170 -14.07 9.57 4.01
C ASP A 170 -13.90 8.05 3.97
N SER A 171 -12.68 7.58 4.05
CA SER A 171 -12.36 6.14 3.96
C SER A 171 -12.66 5.36 5.24
N ILE A 172 -12.79 6.03 6.38
CA ILE A 172 -13.13 5.42 7.68
C ILE A 172 -14.63 5.54 7.96
N GLY A 173 -15.22 6.69 7.63
CA GLY A 173 -16.64 6.93 7.83
C GLY A 173 -17.03 6.99 9.32
N ALA A 174 -18.12 6.30 9.68
CA ALA A 174 -18.69 6.31 11.02
C ALA A 174 -18.23 5.12 11.90
N GLU A 175 -17.25 4.34 11.48
CA GLU A 175 -16.90 3.05 12.12
C GLU A 175 -16.51 3.17 13.59
N ASP A 176 -15.90 4.28 14.00
CA ASP A 176 -15.46 4.48 15.39
C ASP A 176 -16.55 5.00 16.33
N TRP A 177 -17.77 5.21 15.82
CA TRP A 177 -18.86 5.86 16.54
C TRP A 177 -20.07 4.93 16.64
N ILE A 178 -19.98 3.98 17.60
CA ILE A 178 -21.03 3.02 17.88
C ILE A 178 -21.73 3.47 19.18
N GLU A 179 -23.04 3.57 19.15
CA GLU A 179 -23.87 3.81 20.34
C GLU A 179 -23.80 2.61 21.31
N THR A 180 -24.22 2.84 22.53
CA THR A 180 -24.22 1.78 23.58
C THR A 180 -25.14 0.59 23.26
N ASP A 181 -26.09 0.76 22.36
CA ASP A 181 -26.97 -0.28 21.82
C ASP A 181 -26.42 -1.00 20.58
N GLY A 182 -25.21 -0.64 20.12
CA GLY A 182 -24.57 -1.21 18.94
C GLY A 182 -24.97 -0.57 17.61
N SER A 183 -25.81 0.47 17.60
CA SER A 183 -26.14 1.22 16.40
C SER A 183 -25.02 2.19 16.03
N LEU A 184 -24.86 2.46 14.71
CA LEU A 184 -23.95 3.49 14.24
C LEU A 184 -24.57 4.88 14.40
N LEU A 185 -23.79 5.84 14.88
CA LEU A 185 -24.20 7.24 14.87
C LEU A 185 -24.42 7.74 13.42
N PRO A 186 -25.42 8.59 13.17
CA PRO A 186 -25.57 9.26 11.89
C PRO A 186 -24.29 10.01 11.49
N TYR A 187 -23.93 9.93 10.22
CA TYR A 187 -22.67 10.53 9.73
C TYR A 187 -22.57 12.03 10.01
N GLU A 188 -23.67 12.74 10.02
CA GLU A 188 -23.74 14.15 10.37
C GLU A 188 -23.25 14.41 11.83
N ILE A 189 -23.45 13.45 12.72
CA ILE A 189 -22.97 13.53 14.11
C ILE A 189 -21.46 13.25 14.14
N THR A 190 -20.99 12.21 13.46
CA THR A 190 -19.56 11.88 13.40
C THR A 190 -18.76 12.97 12.72
N PHE A 191 -19.31 13.59 11.67
CA PHE A 191 -18.68 14.73 10.98
C PHE A 191 -18.54 15.96 11.91
N LYS A 192 -19.30 16.04 12.99
CA LYS A 192 -19.16 17.15 13.98
C LYS A 192 -17.75 17.25 14.56
N ASP A 193 -17.02 16.17 14.65
CA ASP A 193 -15.64 16.17 15.18
C ASP A 193 -14.58 16.52 14.12
N ARG A 194 -14.99 16.66 12.86
CA ARG A 194 -14.14 17.16 11.77
C ARG A 194 -14.02 18.71 11.79
N ASN A 195 -13.68 19.29 12.95
CA ASN A 195 -13.68 20.74 13.17
C ASN A 195 -12.88 21.52 12.13
N SER A 196 -11.73 21.01 11.69
CA SER A 196 -10.88 21.69 10.71
C SER A 196 -11.59 21.87 9.36
N PHE A 197 -12.37 20.88 8.91
CA PHE A 197 -13.15 20.99 7.66
C PHE A 197 -14.33 21.92 7.80
N LYS A 198 -15.00 21.95 8.96
CA LYS A 198 -16.09 22.90 9.24
C LYS A 198 -15.61 24.35 9.25
N LEU A 199 -14.42 24.62 9.78
CA LEU A 199 -13.83 25.95 9.74
C LEU A 199 -13.57 26.42 8.31
N LEU A 200 -13.41 25.50 7.35
CA LEU A 200 -13.33 25.77 5.92
C LEU A 200 -14.70 25.88 5.23
N GLY A 201 -15.79 25.71 5.97
CA GLY A 201 -17.15 25.78 5.46
C GLY A 201 -17.71 24.48 4.89
N TYR A 202 -17.01 23.36 5.03
CA TYR A 202 -17.51 22.04 4.59
C TYR A 202 -18.52 21.45 5.59
N THR A 203 -19.45 20.69 5.05
CA THR A 203 -20.50 19.94 5.77
C THR A 203 -20.39 18.44 5.47
N ALA A 204 -21.17 17.62 6.15
CA ALA A 204 -21.28 16.19 5.87
C ALA A 204 -21.72 15.91 4.42
N ASP A 205 -22.56 16.75 3.84
CA ASP A 205 -23.07 16.63 2.47
C ASP A 205 -22.00 16.88 1.40
N ASP A 206 -20.90 17.55 1.76
CA ASP A 206 -19.77 17.78 0.86
C ASP A 206 -18.90 16.54 0.69
N VAL A 207 -19.02 15.56 1.59
CA VAL A 207 -18.32 14.26 1.51
C VAL A 207 -19.10 13.33 0.61
N LYS A 208 -18.62 13.17 -0.64
CA LYS A 208 -19.36 12.48 -1.72
C LYS A 208 -19.26 10.96 -1.67
N TYR A 209 -18.20 10.43 -1.05
CA TYR A 209 -17.93 9.00 -0.93
C TYR A 209 -17.52 8.70 0.50
N ARG A 210 -18.10 7.69 1.13
CA ARG A 210 -17.73 7.31 2.49
C ARG A 210 -18.01 5.85 2.79
N ALA A 211 -17.22 5.31 3.71
CA ALA A 211 -17.48 4.01 4.30
C ALA A 211 -18.68 4.07 5.24
N GLY A 212 -19.45 3.01 5.23
CA GLY A 212 -20.52 2.76 6.19
C GLY A 212 -20.19 1.58 7.11
N GLN A 213 -21.19 0.79 7.46
CA GLN A 213 -21.04 -0.37 8.33
C GLN A 213 -20.10 -1.40 7.69
N ARG A 214 -19.21 -1.99 8.52
CA ARG A 214 -18.22 -2.97 8.08
C ARG A 214 -18.28 -4.25 8.90
N SER A 215 -17.94 -5.36 8.22
CA SER A 215 -17.57 -6.61 8.85
C SER A 215 -16.16 -6.97 8.39
N ILE A 216 -15.22 -7.05 9.31
CA ILE A 216 -13.80 -7.25 9.03
C ILE A 216 -13.39 -8.67 9.44
N GLY A 217 -12.61 -9.33 8.59
CA GLY A 217 -12.09 -10.67 8.83
C GLY A 217 -10.81 -10.94 8.05
N LEU A 218 -10.26 -12.16 8.21
CA LEU A 218 -9.09 -12.60 7.45
C LEU A 218 -9.46 -13.13 6.05
N GLU A 219 -10.64 -13.71 5.89
CA GLU A 219 -11.02 -14.40 4.65
C GLU A 219 -12.15 -13.70 3.89
N ASN A 220 -13.11 -13.16 4.62
CA ASN A 220 -14.25 -12.47 4.05
C ASN A 220 -14.59 -11.24 4.85
N GLN A 221 -14.84 -10.18 4.15
CA GLN A 221 -15.26 -8.93 4.76
C GLN A 221 -16.28 -8.23 3.88
N SER A 222 -17.04 -7.35 4.48
CA SER A 222 -18.05 -6.57 3.78
C SER A 222 -18.10 -5.13 4.28
N MET A 223 -18.63 -4.26 3.45
CA MET A 223 -18.77 -2.85 3.79
C MET A 223 -19.90 -2.23 3.01
N ASP A 224 -20.67 -1.37 3.68
CA ASP A 224 -21.57 -0.44 3.01
C ASP A 224 -20.77 0.74 2.47
N ILE A 225 -21.09 1.17 1.26
CA ILE A 225 -20.45 2.32 0.60
C ILE A 225 -21.54 3.34 0.26
N TYR A 226 -21.38 4.55 0.78
CA TYR A 226 -22.13 5.69 0.32
C TYR A 226 -21.43 6.36 -0.85
N CYS A 227 -22.15 6.56 -1.95
CA CYS A 227 -21.62 7.10 -3.19
C CYS A 227 -22.64 8.08 -3.81
N LYS A 228 -22.37 9.37 -3.71
CA LYS A 228 -23.20 10.44 -4.32
C LYS A 228 -24.71 10.30 -4.07
N GLY A 229 -25.13 9.96 -2.87
CA GLY A 229 -26.55 9.84 -2.49
C GLY A 229 -27.11 8.42 -2.54
N GLU A 230 -26.39 7.47 -3.10
CA GLU A 230 -26.76 6.05 -3.11
C GLU A 230 -25.92 5.26 -2.10
N THR A 231 -26.48 4.20 -1.54
CA THR A 231 -25.75 3.27 -0.65
C THR A 231 -25.85 1.86 -1.22
N PHE A 232 -24.70 1.17 -1.26
CA PHE A 232 -24.65 -0.23 -1.68
C PHE A 232 -23.65 -1.00 -0.82
N ASN A 233 -23.86 -2.32 -0.70
CA ASN A 233 -22.95 -3.21 0.02
C ASN A 233 -22.00 -3.91 -0.94
N ILE A 234 -20.77 -4.13 -0.49
CA ILE A 234 -19.77 -4.98 -1.14
C ILE A 234 -19.34 -6.12 -0.20
N SER A 235 -18.87 -7.20 -0.80
CA SER A 235 -18.12 -8.27 -0.12
C SER A 235 -16.82 -8.50 -0.85
N THR A 236 -15.74 -8.79 -0.13
CA THR A 236 -14.42 -9.01 -0.71
C THR A 236 -13.59 -9.96 0.15
N THR A 237 -12.63 -10.64 -0.47
CA THR A 237 -11.61 -11.46 0.18
C THR A 237 -10.32 -10.70 0.51
N LEU A 238 -10.20 -9.44 0.06
CA LEU A 238 -9.06 -8.58 0.40
C LEU A 238 -9.09 -8.26 1.89
N ALA A 239 -8.30 -8.95 2.69
CA ALA A 239 -8.39 -8.92 4.15
C ALA A 239 -7.97 -7.58 4.76
N GLY A 240 -8.69 -7.17 5.82
CA GLY A 240 -8.33 -6.05 6.69
C GLY A 240 -8.95 -4.70 6.34
N SER A 241 -9.08 -3.85 7.38
CA SER A 241 -9.67 -2.52 7.26
C SER A 241 -8.95 -1.65 6.22
N ALA A 242 -7.62 -1.76 6.12
CA ALA A 242 -6.84 -0.97 5.17
C ALA A 242 -7.28 -1.19 3.71
N HIS A 243 -7.66 -2.42 3.34
CA HIS A 243 -8.18 -2.67 2.00
C HIS A 243 -9.59 -2.11 1.81
N LEU A 244 -10.47 -2.21 2.80
CA LEU A 244 -11.79 -1.59 2.75
C LEU A 244 -11.69 -0.07 2.57
N GLU A 245 -10.78 0.57 3.28
CA GLU A 245 -10.52 2.00 3.17
C GLU A 245 -9.99 2.39 1.78
N ASN A 246 -9.08 1.58 1.21
CA ASN A 246 -8.58 1.79 -0.14
C ASN A 246 -9.70 1.65 -1.19
N ILE A 247 -10.67 0.76 -0.97
CA ILE A 247 -11.83 0.57 -1.86
C ILE A 247 -12.66 1.85 -1.96
N ILE A 248 -12.82 2.64 -0.89
CA ILE A 248 -13.50 3.95 -0.98
C ILE A 248 -12.75 4.89 -1.93
N SER A 249 -11.41 4.92 -1.83
CA SER A 249 -10.60 5.72 -2.76
C SER A 249 -10.79 5.26 -4.21
N VAL A 250 -10.85 3.95 -4.45
CA VAL A 250 -11.10 3.36 -5.79
C VAL A 250 -12.47 3.78 -6.31
N VAL A 251 -13.53 3.65 -5.51
CA VAL A 251 -14.89 4.07 -5.89
C VAL A 251 -14.93 5.55 -6.24
N ALA A 252 -14.31 6.40 -5.43
CA ALA A 252 -14.25 7.83 -5.70
C ALA A 252 -13.54 8.14 -7.02
N ILE A 253 -12.38 7.53 -7.28
CA ILE A 253 -11.62 7.71 -8.52
C ILE A 253 -12.43 7.27 -9.73
N LEU A 254 -13.00 6.07 -9.71
CA LEU A 254 -13.73 5.51 -10.85
C LEU A 254 -15.00 6.31 -11.15
N ASN A 255 -15.67 6.84 -10.12
CA ASN A 255 -16.83 7.72 -10.30
C ASN A 255 -16.44 9.05 -10.94
N GLU A 256 -15.38 9.69 -10.47
CA GLU A 256 -14.91 10.95 -11.04
C GLU A 256 -14.31 10.77 -12.44
N ALA A 257 -13.79 9.59 -12.75
CA ALA A 257 -13.38 9.20 -14.10
C ALA A 257 -14.55 8.81 -15.03
N GLY A 258 -15.79 8.79 -14.52
CA GLY A 258 -17.00 8.52 -15.31
C GLY A 258 -17.16 7.06 -15.77
N VAL A 259 -16.53 6.09 -15.09
CA VAL A 259 -16.53 4.67 -15.50
C VAL A 259 -17.04 3.71 -14.43
N PHE A 260 -17.51 4.24 -13.31
CA PHE A 260 -18.01 3.42 -12.22
C PHE A 260 -19.38 2.81 -12.53
N ASP A 261 -19.50 1.51 -12.36
CA ASP A 261 -20.74 0.74 -12.45
C ASP A 261 -20.84 -0.15 -11.21
N ILE A 262 -21.88 0.03 -10.41
CA ILE A 262 -22.03 -0.65 -9.11
C ILE A 262 -22.00 -2.16 -9.26
N GLU A 263 -22.75 -2.75 -10.20
CA GLU A 263 -22.87 -4.20 -10.31
C GLU A 263 -21.59 -4.84 -10.87
N LYS A 264 -20.94 -4.19 -11.83
CA LYS A 264 -19.64 -4.64 -12.33
C LYS A 264 -18.58 -4.51 -11.25
N PHE A 265 -18.62 -3.45 -10.43
CA PHE A 265 -17.68 -3.26 -9.34
C PHE A 265 -17.87 -4.30 -8.24
N LYS A 266 -19.11 -4.61 -7.84
CA LYS A 266 -19.41 -5.70 -6.89
C LYS A 266 -18.85 -7.03 -7.39
N THR A 267 -19.08 -7.36 -8.66
CA THR A 267 -18.55 -8.60 -9.26
C THR A 267 -17.02 -8.62 -9.24
N PHE A 268 -16.37 -7.51 -9.62
CA PHE A 268 -14.91 -7.39 -9.62
C PHE A 268 -14.30 -7.54 -8.23
N ILE A 269 -14.85 -6.82 -7.24
CA ILE A 269 -14.25 -6.77 -5.90
C ILE A 269 -14.52 -8.05 -5.08
N SER A 270 -15.52 -8.84 -5.46
CA SER A 270 -15.83 -10.14 -4.87
C SER A 270 -15.09 -11.32 -5.50
N ASP A 271 -14.26 -11.09 -6.53
CA ASP A 271 -13.44 -12.14 -7.12
C ASP A 271 -12.47 -12.70 -6.09
N GLN A 272 -12.60 -14.00 -5.80
CA GLN A 272 -11.76 -14.70 -4.81
C GLN A 272 -10.29 -14.80 -5.21
N ASN A 273 -9.97 -14.58 -6.47
CA ASN A 273 -8.60 -14.56 -6.98
C ASN A 273 -7.99 -13.15 -6.99
N LEU A 274 -8.76 -12.13 -6.59
CA LEU A 274 -8.26 -10.77 -6.52
C LEU A 274 -7.29 -10.63 -5.36
N GLN A 275 -6.01 -10.47 -5.69
CA GLN A 275 -4.92 -10.26 -4.74
C GLN A 275 -4.16 -8.99 -5.14
N ILE A 276 -3.62 -8.29 -4.16
CA ILE A 276 -2.76 -7.12 -4.39
C ILE A 276 -1.32 -7.54 -4.07
N PRO A 277 -0.40 -7.55 -5.05
CA PRO A 277 0.96 -8.03 -4.83
C PRO A 277 1.65 -7.37 -3.63
N GLY A 278 2.12 -8.18 -2.69
CA GLY A 278 2.80 -7.75 -1.47
C GLY A 278 1.96 -6.95 -0.49
N ARG A 279 0.65 -7.11 -0.50
CA ARG A 279 -0.27 -6.45 0.43
C ARG A 279 -1.28 -7.45 0.95
N PHE A 280 -0.92 -8.12 2.04
CA PHE A 280 -1.70 -9.19 2.64
C PHE A 280 -2.10 -10.28 1.61
N GLU A 281 -1.15 -10.74 0.81
CA GLU A 281 -1.40 -11.83 -0.13
C GLU A 281 -1.62 -13.13 0.64
N ASP A 282 -2.82 -13.67 0.55
CA ASP A 282 -3.22 -14.92 1.22
C ASP A 282 -3.01 -16.10 0.26
N LEU A 283 -2.09 -16.97 0.62
CA LEU A 283 -1.80 -18.23 -0.06
C LEU A 283 -2.14 -19.37 0.89
N LYS A 284 -2.77 -20.43 0.39
CA LYS A 284 -3.17 -21.57 1.22
C LYS A 284 -2.49 -22.85 0.80
N TYR A 285 -2.02 -23.59 1.80
CA TYR A 285 -1.55 -24.94 1.63
C TYR A 285 -2.10 -25.84 2.76
N ASN A 286 -2.89 -26.88 2.44
CA ASN A 286 -3.67 -27.64 3.42
C ASN A 286 -4.54 -26.74 4.32
N ASN A 287 -4.30 -26.76 5.64
CA ASN A 287 -4.96 -25.91 6.63
C ASN A 287 -4.13 -24.68 7.00
N GLU A 288 -2.85 -24.63 6.56
CA GLU A 288 -1.96 -23.52 6.80
C GLU A 288 -2.38 -22.30 5.96
N THR A 289 -2.31 -21.13 6.57
CA THR A 289 -2.49 -19.84 5.89
C THR A 289 -1.13 -19.18 5.78
N ILE A 290 -0.68 -18.90 4.55
CA ILE A 290 0.58 -18.22 4.28
C ILE A 290 0.27 -16.81 3.81
N ILE A 291 0.78 -15.81 4.51
CA ILE A 291 0.55 -14.40 4.22
C ILE A 291 1.86 -13.75 3.82
N ILE A 292 1.86 -13.03 2.70
CA ILE A 292 3.00 -12.24 2.24
C ILE A 292 2.63 -10.76 2.30
N ASP A 293 3.46 -9.97 2.99
CA ASP A 293 3.27 -8.51 3.08
C ASP A 293 4.60 -7.76 3.07
N THR A 294 4.59 -6.57 2.49
CA THR A 294 5.74 -5.65 2.52
C THR A 294 5.94 -5.04 3.91
N GLU A 295 4.85 -4.85 4.64
CA GLU A 295 4.85 -4.30 5.99
C GLU A 295 4.76 -5.43 7.03
N ILE A 296 5.10 -5.13 8.29
CA ILE A 296 5.03 -6.08 9.40
C ILE A 296 3.88 -5.74 10.36
N GLU A 297 3.66 -4.46 10.65
CA GLU A 297 2.74 -4.02 11.69
C GLU A 297 1.28 -4.33 11.35
N THR A 298 0.82 -3.84 10.20
CA THR A 298 -0.58 -3.98 9.79
C THR A 298 -1.01 -5.45 9.68
N PRO A 299 -0.27 -6.34 8.99
CA PRO A 299 -0.67 -7.74 8.92
C PRO A 299 -0.66 -8.43 10.28
N LEU A 300 0.34 -8.19 11.15
CA LEU A 300 0.38 -8.84 12.46
C LEU A 300 -0.75 -8.38 13.38
N GLN A 301 -1.12 -7.11 13.36
CA GLN A 301 -2.27 -6.61 14.12
C GLN A 301 -3.56 -7.26 13.67
N LEU A 302 -3.79 -7.36 12.36
CA LEU A 302 -4.97 -7.99 11.78
C LEU A 302 -5.02 -9.48 12.11
N ILE A 303 -3.93 -10.21 11.86
CA ILE A 303 -3.83 -11.64 12.16
C ILE A 303 -4.10 -11.89 13.64
N ASN A 304 -3.46 -11.15 14.54
CA ASN A 304 -3.63 -11.32 15.97
C ASN A 304 -5.08 -11.10 16.43
N ARG A 305 -5.80 -10.17 15.81
CA ARG A 305 -7.21 -9.91 16.13
C ARG A 305 -8.14 -11.06 15.72
N TYR A 306 -7.83 -11.73 14.61
CA TYR A 306 -8.73 -12.72 13.99
C TYR A 306 -8.14 -14.15 13.90
N LYS A 307 -7.00 -14.42 14.53
CA LYS A 307 -6.31 -15.72 14.47
C LYS A 307 -7.07 -16.91 15.08
N ALA A 308 -8.10 -16.64 15.88
CA ALA A 308 -8.95 -17.69 16.47
C ALA A 308 -8.19 -18.80 17.23
N GLY A 309 -7.14 -18.44 17.96
CA GLY A 309 -6.30 -19.37 18.73
C GLY A 309 -5.14 -19.99 17.94
N ARG A 310 -5.05 -19.79 16.64
CA ARG A 310 -3.91 -20.23 15.82
C ARG A 310 -2.63 -19.51 16.21
N LYS A 311 -1.46 -20.14 16.03
CA LYS A 311 -0.16 -19.49 16.23
C LYS A 311 0.21 -18.61 15.05
N ILE A 312 0.99 -17.58 15.34
CA ILE A 312 1.56 -16.67 14.35
C ILE A 312 3.05 -16.95 14.25
N ILE A 313 3.47 -17.50 13.12
CA ILE A 313 4.86 -17.82 12.77
C ILE A 313 5.33 -16.75 11.78
N VAL A 314 6.42 -16.08 12.06
CA VAL A 314 6.87 -14.97 11.22
C VAL A 314 8.25 -15.22 10.63
N VAL A 315 8.38 -15.07 9.32
CA VAL A 315 9.68 -14.93 8.66
C VAL A 315 9.98 -13.45 8.57
N ALA A 316 10.95 -12.99 9.34
CA ALA A 316 11.22 -11.56 9.52
C ALA A 316 12.70 -11.21 9.44
N SER A 317 12.96 -9.96 9.18
CA SER A 317 14.26 -9.34 9.17
C SER A 317 14.14 -7.88 9.62
N TYR A 318 15.25 -7.21 9.76
CA TYR A 318 15.34 -5.79 10.05
C TYR A 318 14.81 -4.93 8.90
N LYS A 319 14.50 -3.70 9.20
CA LYS A 319 14.15 -2.69 8.18
C LYS A 319 15.41 -1.89 7.80
N LEU A 320 15.71 -1.91 6.50
CA LEU A 320 16.72 -1.02 5.92
C LEU A 320 16.04 0.27 5.46
N THR A 321 16.45 1.37 6.05
CA THR A 321 15.97 2.70 5.69
C THR A 321 17.07 3.45 4.94
N ARG A 322 16.77 3.96 3.76
CA ARG A 322 17.65 4.89 3.07
C ARG A 322 17.52 6.27 3.71
N VAL A 323 18.57 6.72 4.36
CA VAL A 323 18.62 8.06 4.91
C VAL A 323 19.37 8.95 3.92
N SER A 324 18.70 9.89 3.31
CA SER A 324 19.37 11.02 2.70
C SER A 324 19.21 12.22 3.61
N SER A 325 20.21 12.48 4.37
CA SER A 325 20.21 13.54 5.39
C SER A 325 20.31 14.95 4.84
N ASN A 326 20.48 15.16 3.53
CA ASN A 326 20.67 16.53 2.99
C ASN A 326 20.28 16.62 1.51
N GLU A 327 19.44 17.60 1.12
CA GLU A 327 19.09 17.89 -0.28
C GLU A 327 20.32 18.29 -1.12
N ASN A 328 21.28 18.95 -0.54
CA ASN A 328 22.54 19.32 -1.21
C ASN A 328 23.42 18.09 -1.43
N TYR A 329 23.38 17.12 -0.54
CA TYR A 329 24.12 15.86 -0.65
C TYR A 329 23.65 15.00 -1.81
N ARG A 330 22.34 15.02 -2.14
CA ARG A 330 21.78 14.31 -3.31
C ARG A 330 22.29 14.84 -4.65
N LYS A 331 22.63 16.14 -4.72
CA LYS A 331 23.11 16.79 -5.94
C LYS A 331 24.61 16.58 -6.16
N GLU A 332 25.36 16.43 -5.10
CA GLU A 332 26.83 16.40 -5.15
C GLU A 332 27.44 15.00 -4.95
N HIS A 333 26.71 14.06 -4.33
CA HIS A 333 27.24 12.74 -4.02
C HIS A 333 26.22 11.67 -4.35
N SER A 334 26.63 10.71 -5.18
CA SER A 334 25.85 9.48 -5.46
C SER A 334 25.82 8.49 -4.28
N GLU A 335 26.29 8.88 -3.10
CA GLU A 335 26.40 8.02 -1.93
C GLU A 335 25.12 8.11 -1.09
N LEU A 336 24.39 7.02 -1.05
CA LEU A 336 23.25 6.82 -0.17
C LEU A 336 23.77 6.35 1.19
N SER A 337 23.43 7.04 2.28
CA SER A 337 23.56 6.48 3.60
C SER A 337 22.40 5.56 3.90
N TYR A 338 22.69 4.44 4.58
CA TYR A 338 21.69 3.46 5.01
C TYR A 338 21.62 3.46 6.52
N GLU A 339 20.41 3.34 7.05
CA GLU A 339 20.16 3.17 8.47
C GLU A 339 19.39 1.85 8.67
N TYR A 340 19.87 1.03 9.59
CA TYR A 340 19.24 -0.22 9.99
C TYR A 340 18.41 0.05 11.23
N ASP A 341 17.09 -0.07 11.11
CA ASP A 341 16.22 -0.07 12.25
C ASP A 341 16.11 -1.50 12.81
N PHE A 342 16.79 -1.73 13.93
CA PHE A 342 16.75 -3.02 14.62
C PHE A 342 15.77 -3.08 15.78
N ASP A 343 15.04 -2.01 16.09
CA ASP A 343 14.21 -1.95 17.30
C ASP A 343 12.74 -2.19 16.98
N ARG A 344 12.23 -1.57 15.94
CA ARG A 344 10.80 -1.56 15.61
C ARG A 344 10.22 -2.95 15.30
N GLU A 345 10.85 -3.71 14.40
CA GLU A 345 10.37 -5.04 14.04
C GLU A 345 10.41 -6.02 15.22
N PRO A 346 11.50 -6.12 16.02
CA PRO A 346 11.51 -6.96 17.22
C PRO A 346 10.45 -6.58 18.26
N GLU A 347 10.14 -5.30 18.45
CA GLU A 347 9.07 -4.87 19.35
C GLU A 347 7.70 -5.40 18.90
N LEU A 348 7.40 -5.31 17.60
CA LEU A 348 6.15 -5.83 17.02
C LEU A 348 6.08 -7.35 17.09
N LEU A 349 7.21 -8.03 16.80
CA LEU A 349 7.30 -9.49 16.88
C LEU A 349 7.08 -10.00 18.30
N ASN A 350 7.75 -9.40 19.28
CA ASN A 350 7.58 -9.74 20.70
C ASN A 350 6.14 -9.59 21.19
N LYS A 351 5.38 -8.69 20.57
CA LYS A 351 4.00 -8.40 20.92
C LYS A 351 2.99 -9.35 20.27
N TYR A 352 3.24 -9.80 19.05
CA TYR A 352 2.22 -10.44 18.22
C TYR A 352 2.59 -11.85 17.75
N ALA A 353 3.88 -12.19 17.61
CA ALA A 353 4.30 -13.48 17.09
C ALA A 353 4.47 -14.53 18.19
N ASP A 354 4.25 -15.80 17.84
CA ASP A 354 4.49 -16.94 18.71
C ASP A 354 5.87 -17.57 18.42
N TYR A 355 6.38 -17.40 17.18
CA TYR A 355 7.70 -17.87 16.76
C TYR A 355 8.25 -17.05 15.59
N VAL A 356 9.58 -16.90 15.49
CA VAL A 356 10.23 -16.13 14.42
C VAL A 356 11.37 -16.89 13.76
N TYR A 357 11.36 -16.95 12.43
CA TYR A 357 12.51 -17.26 11.61
C TYR A 357 13.20 -15.96 11.23
N VAL A 358 14.34 -15.70 11.87
CA VAL A 358 15.16 -14.50 11.63
C VAL A 358 16.02 -14.73 10.40
N THR A 359 15.91 -13.85 9.42
CA THR A 359 16.64 -13.97 8.16
C THR A 359 17.21 -12.63 7.69
N LEU A 360 17.84 -12.61 6.51
CA LEU A 360 18.38 -11.41 5.89
C LEU A 360 17.46 -10.89 4.79
N ASN A 361 17.23 -9.57 4.79
CA ASN A 361 16.69 -8.83 3.65
C ASN A 361 17.83 -8.26 2.82
N ASP A 362 17.97 -6.94 2.86
CA ASP A 362 19.02 -6.23 2.15
C ASP A 362 20.31 -6.16 2.99
N ILE A 363 21.45 -6.37 2.36
CA ILE A 363 22.76 -6.24 2.98
C ILE A 363 23.47 -5.10 2.26
N CYS A 364 23.98 -4.11 3.00
CA CYS A 364 24.69 -2.97 2.41
C CYS A 364 26.12 -2.88 2.98
N ASP A 365 26.28 -2.33 4.16
CA ASP A 365 27.56 -1.98 4.78
C ASP A 365 27.89 -2.76 6.06
N LEU A 366 26.91 -3.46 6.65
CA LEU A 366 27.11 -4.34 7.79
C LEU A 366 27.35 -5.79 7.36
N SER A 367 28.07 -6.54 8.18
CA SER A 367 28.20 -7.98 7.98
C SER A 367 26.89 -8.71 8.29
N GLN A 368 26.68 -9.87 7.64
CA GLN A 368 25.50 -10.70 7.90
C GLN A 368 25.37 -11.08 9.37
N GLU A 369 26.50 -11.39 10.03
CA GLU A 369 26.53 -11.74 11.43
C GLU A 369 26.11 -10.58 12.34
N GLU A 370 26.61 -9.37 12.07
CA GLU A 370 26.21 -8.17 12.83
C GLU A 370 24.71 -7.88 12.69
N ILE A 371 24.16 -7.99 11.47
CA ILE A 371 22.74 -7.78 11.21
C ILE A 371 21.90 -8.79 12.00
N LEU A 372 22.18 -10.08 11.85
CA LEU A 372 21.41 -11.14 12.51
C LEU A 372 21.51 -11.04 14.04
N ASN A 373 22.71 -10.79 14.57
CA ASN A 373 22.92 -10.63 16.01
C ASN A 373 22.22 -9.38 16.57
N ASN A 374 22.27 -8.26 15.83
CA ASN A 374 21.62 -7.03 16.27
C ASN A 374 20.10 -7.17 16.30
N PHE A 375 19.51 -7.91 15.38
CA PHE A 375 18.08 -8.16 15.34
C PHE A 375 17.66 -9.19 16.41
N SER A 376 18.29 -10.37 16.41
CA SER A 376 17.83 -11.50 17.23
C SER A 376 17.99 -11.27 18.74
N LYS A 377 19.03 -10.54 19.19
CA LYS A 377 19.21 -10.23 20.62
C LYS A 377 18.07 -9.39 21.24
N ARG A 378 17.20 -8.81 20.44
CA ARG A 378 16.04 -8.00 20.86
C ARG A 378 14.74 -8.81 20.94
N LEU A 379 14.77 -10.06 20.47
CA LEU A 379 13.63 -10.96 20.53
C LEU A 379 13.54 -11.59 21.92
N ALA A 380 12.36 -11.50 22.54
CA ALA A 380 12.02 -12.14 23.81
C ALA A 380 11.21 -13.44 23.62
N ILE A 381 10.82 -13.76 22.38
CA ILE A 381 10.07 -14.95 21.99
C ILE A 381 10.99 -15.99 21.32
N PRO A 382 10.57 -17.26 21.20
CA PRO A 382 11.35 -18.28 20.52
C PRO A 382 11.64 -17.92 19.06
N TYR A 383 12.88 -18.19 18.61
CA TYR A 383 13.30 -17.93 17.23
C TYR A 383 14.37 -18.91 16.74
N THR A 384 14.47 -19.02 15.42
CA THR A 384 15.58 -19.67 14.73
C THR A 384 16.22 -18.70 13.74
N ILE A 385 17.55 -18.69 13.66
CA ILE A 385 18.28 -17.86 12.70
C ILE A 385 18.61 -18.69 11.46
N ILE A 386 18.11 -18.26 10.30
CA ILE A 386 18.42 -18.82 8.98
C ILE A 386 18.78 -17.66 8.07
N ALA A 387 20.07 -17.46 7.82
CA ALA A 387 20.56 -16.30 7.07
C ALA A 387 20.00 -16.24 5.63
N ASN A 388 19.90 -17.40 4.97
CA ASN A 388 19.33 -17.49 3.63
C ASN A 388 17.80 -17.34 3.71
N ARG A 389 17.26 -16.27 3.10
CA ARG A 389 15.84 -15.96 3.16
C ARG A 389 14.96 -17.02 2.47
N ALA A 390 15.39 -17.57 1.34
CA ALA A 390 14.64 -18.64 0.68
C ALA A 390 14.53 -19.87 1.59
N GLU A 391 15.64 -20.29 2.20
CA GLU A 391 15.69 -21.39 3.15
C GLU A 391 14.82 -21.13 4.39
N ALA A 392 14.82 -19.89 4.91
CA ALA A 392 13.98 -19.51 6.04
C ALA A 392 12.49 -19.62 5.71
N ILE A 393 12.07 -19.14 4.52
CA ILE A 393 10.70 -19.26 4.03
C ILE A 393 10.32 -20.73 3.85
N GLU A 394 11.16 -21.50 3.16
CA GLU A 394 10.93 -22.92 2.95
C GLU A 394 10.79 -23.71 4.25
N THR A 395 11.68 -23.45 5.23
CA THR A 395 11.68 -24.10 6.53
C THR A 395 10.41 -23.78 7.30
N ALA A 396 10.04 -22.49 7.36
CA ALA A 396 8.82 -22.06 8.04
C ALA A 396 7.57 -22.77 7.47
N ILE A 397 7.43 -22.82 6.14
CA ILE A 397 6.30 -23.47 5.50
C ILE A 397 6.33 -25.00 5.74
N LYS A 398 7.50 -25.66 5.63
CA LYS A 398 7.61 -27.11 5.79
C LYS A 398 7.30 -27.56 7.23
N GLU A 399 7.81 -26.84 8.23
CA GLU A 399 7.64 -27.20 9.64
C GLU A 399 6.20 -26.97 10.14
N HIS A 400 5.45 -26.10 9.47
CA HIS A 400 4.07 -25.77 9.84
C HIS A 400 3.00 -26.29 8.85
N SER A 401 3.41 -27.03 7.79
CA SER A 401 2.53 -27.46 6.69
C SER A 401 1.38 -28.42 7.08
N ASP A 402 1.47 -29.06 8.23
CA ASP A 402 0.45 -29.98 8.76
C ASP A 402 -0.26 -29.43 10.00
N THR A 403 -0.08 -28.13 10.28
CA THR A 403 -0.74 -27.39 11.37
C THR A 403 -1.82 -26.46 10.80
N ASP A 404 -2.54 -25.76 11.68
CA ASP A 404 -3.43 -24.67 11.33
C ASP A 404 -2.79 -23.29 11.59
N ASP A 405 -1.47 -23.25 11.78
CA ASP A 405 -0.72 -22.04 12.05
C ASP A 405 -0.81 -21.04 10.90
N ILE A 406 -0.54 -19.78 11.19
CA ILE A 406 -0.45 -18.71 10.20
C ILE A 406 1.02 -18.35 10.02
N VAL A 407 1.56 -18.61 8.84
CA VAL A 407 2.93 -18.23 8.46
C VAL A 407 2.89 -16.88 7.77
N CYS A 408 3.51 -15.87 8.37
CA CYS A 408 3.56 -14.50 7.85
C CYS A 408 4.98 -14.18 7.37
N ILE A 409 5.14 -13.90 6.08
CA ILE A 409 6.40 -13.54 5.44
C ILE A 409 6.39 -12.03 5.23
N THR A 410 7.26 -11.31 5.94
CA THR A 410 7.20 -9.85 6.03
C THR A 410 8.45 -9.16 5.52
N GLY A 411 8.30 -7.88 5.19
CA GLY A 411 9.39 -6.94 4.95
C GLY A 411 9.83 -6.78 3.51
N ARG A 412 9.36 -7.64 2.58
CA ARG A 412 9.64 -7.51 1.14
C ARG A 412 8.38 -7.53 0.29
N GLY A 413 7.47 -8.47 0.53
CA GLY A 413 6.20 -8.57 -0.20
C GLY A 413 6.41 -8.66 -1.71
N ASN A 414 6.14 -7.57 -2.42
CA ASN A 414 6.25 -7.47 -3.87
C ASN A 414 7.65 -7.10 -4.41
N GLU A 415 8.64 -6.88 -3.55
CA GLU A 415 9.99 -6.52 -3.99
C GLU A 415 10.68 -7.68 -4.70
N LYS A 416 11.16 -7.45 -5.93
CA LYS A 416 11.78 -8.47 -6.80
C LYS A 416 13.30 -8.39 -6.84
N VAL A 417 13.88 -7.42 -6.15
CA VAL A 417 15.32 -7.17 -6.12
C VAL A 417 15.76 -6.91 -4.68
N ARG A 418 16.86 -7.53 -4.24
CA ARG A 418 17.49 -7.24 -2.95
C ARG A 418 18.94 -6.82 -3.09
N PHE A 419 19.42 -6.04 -2.12
CA PHE A 419 20.84 -5.74 -2.01
C PHE A 419 21.60 -6.90 -1.36
N THR A 420 22.71 -7.29 -1.97
CA THR A 420 23.64 -8.30 -1.45
C THR A 420 24.97 -7.67 -1.00
N GLY A 421 25.09 -6.35 -1.09
CA GLY A 421 26.22 -5.53 -0.71
C GLY A 421 26.02 -4.09 -1.19
N TYR A 422 27.01 -3.24 -0.87
CA TYR A 422 26.99 -1.86 -1.36
C TYR A 422 26.99 -1.83 -2.88
N ARG A 423 25.87 -1.40 -3.51
CA ARG A 423 25.61 -1.38 -4.97
C ARG A 423 25.50 -2.74 -5.67
N SER A 424 25.50 -3.84 -4.95
CA SER A 424 25.24 -5.16 -5.51
C SER A 424 23.80 -5.53 -5.30
N ILE A 425 23.14 -5.98 -6.36
CA ILE A 425 21.73 -6.39 -6.34
C ILE A 425 21.60 -7.80 -6.92
N GLU A 426 20.60 -8.53 -6.47
CA GLU A 426 20.17 -9.80 -7.07
C GLU A 426 18.64 -9.85 -7.20
N GLU A 427 18.15 -10.64 -8.14
CA GLU A 427 16.73 -10.95 -8.22
C GLU A 427 16.33 -11.87 -7.08
N PHE A 428 15.26 -11.51 -6.39
CA PHE A 428 14.68 -12.29 -5.31
C PHE A 428 13.19 -12.00 -5.17
N ASP A 429 12.40 -13.05 -5.00
CA ASP A 429 10.94 -12.98 -4.98
C ASP A 429 10.38 -13.92 -3.92
N ASP A 430 9.87 -13.37 -2.81
CA ASP A 430 9.27 -14.14 -1.71
C ASP A 430 8.14 -15.03 -2.22
N ARG A 431 7.28 -14.52 -3.10
CA ARG A 431 6.14 -15.26 -3.64
C ARG A 431 6.58 -16.48 -4.45
N LYS A 432 7.59 -16.34 -5.32
CA LYS A 432 8.13 -17.46 -6.08
C LYS A 432 8.69 -18.56 -5.17
N VAL A 433 9.36 -18.18 -4.07
CA VAL A 433 9.85 -19.16 -3.08
C VAL A 433 8.68 -19.90 -2.44
N VAL A 434 7.64 -19.20 -2.01
CA VAL A 434 6.42 -19.80 -1.42
C VAL A 434 5.75 -20.76 -2.41
N GLU A 435 5.46 -20.30 -3.64
CA GLU A 435 4.78 -21.10 -4.66
C GLU A 435 5.57 -22.37 -5.01
N ASN A 436 6.90 -22.26 -5.14
CA ASN A 436 7.77 -23.40 -5.39
C ASN A 436 7.79 -24.38 -4.21
N THR A 437 7.81 -23.86 -2.97
CA THR A 437 7.77 -24.70 -1.77
C THR A 437 6.46 -25.49 -1.70
N ILE A 438 5.33 -24.81 -1.89
CA ILE A 438 4.00 -25.45 -1.93
C ILE A 438 3.94 -26.52 -3.02
N LEU A 439 4.45 -26.23 -4.21
CA LEU A 439 4.45 -27.17 -5.33
C LEU A 439 5.29 -28.43 -5.00
N ASN A 440 6.47 -28.25 -4.39
CA ASN A 440 7.33 -29.35 -3.99
C ASN A 440 6.69 -30.24 -2.91
N LEU A 441 6.02 -29.63 -1.92
CA LEU A 441 5.31 -30.36 -0.88
C LEU A 441 4.12 -31.18 -1.46
N LYS A 442 3.39 -30.63 -2.42
CA LYS A 442 2.33 -31.36 -3.12
C LYS A 442 2.86 -32.58 -3.86
N ARG A 443 3.98 -32.45 -4.61
CA ARG A 443 4.62 -33.56 -5.33
C ARG A 443 5.07 -34.66 -4.38
N GLN A 444 5.73 -34.30 -3.26
CA GLN A 444 6.17 -35.27 -2.25
C GLN A 444 5.00 -36.07 -1.64
N LYS A 445 3.85 -35.41 -1.40
CA LYS A 445 2.66 -36.10 -0.91
C LYS A 445 2.01 -37.05 -1.96
N GLU A 446 2.11 -36.71 -3.24
CA GLU A 446 1.63 -37.56 -4.33
C GLU A 446 2.53 -38.81 -4.53
N GLU A 447 3.86 -38.62 -4.42
CA GLU A 447 4.85 -39.72 -4.53
C GLU A 447 4.82 -40.68 -3.32
N SER A 448 4.28 -40.24 -2.19
CA SER A 448 4.18 -41.01 -0.94
C SER A 448 2.88 -41.80 -0.82
N LYS A 449 1.94 -41.64 -1.77
CA LYS A 449 0.67 -42.37 -1.88
C LYS A 449 0.76 -43.52 -2.88
#